data_fb4837eb76a2286bb9a05a57f4d54c60
#
_entry.id   fb4837eb76a2286bb9a05a57f4d54c60
#
_cell.length_a   1.000
_cell.length_b   1.000
_cell.length_c   1.000
_cell.angle_alpha   90.00
_cell.angle_beta   90.00
_cell.angle_gamma   90.00
#
_symmetry.space_group_name_H-M   'P 1'
#
loop_
_entity.id
_entity.type
_entity.pdbx_description
1 polymer ?
#
loop_
_entity_poly.entity_id
_entity_poly.type
_entity_poly.pdbx_seq_one_letter_code
_entity_poly.pdbx_strand_id
1 'polypeptide(L)'
;SEVRIPFDIANPKFVENYFKIIHHPMEDEGVDFWWIDWQQGTVSAVKGLDPLWMLNHLHYLDNERKGKRPLILSRYSGAGAHRYPIGFSGDTIMSWDSLDFQPYFTANASNIGYSWWSHDIGGHMSGYRDDELSTRWLQFGVFSPVNRLHSSNTDYVRKEPWCYEEKTEGIMKEWLR
;
A
#
# COMPACT_ATOMS: atom_id res chain seq x y z
N SER A 1 -6.87 30.06 12.68
CA SER A 1 -7.62 29.04 11.91
C SER A 1 -6.72 28.53 10.80
N GLU A 2 -6.45 27.23 10.79
CA GLU A 2 -5.72 26.60 9.69
C GLU A 2 -6.54 26.73 8.39
N VAL A 3 -5.96 27.34 7.37
CA VAL A 3 -6.55 27.39 6.05
C VAL A 3 -6.22 26.07 5.36
N ARG A 4 -7.19 25.19 5.22
CA ARG A 4 -7.03 23.95 4.47
C ARG A 4 -7.09 24.26 2.96
N ILE A 5 -6.06 23.89 2.24
CA ILE A 5 -6.04 23.97 0.78
C ILE A 5 -6.78 22.72 0.26
N PRO A 6 -7.85 22.87 -0.55
CA PRO A 6 -8.51 21.73 -1.16
C PRO A 6 -7.54 20.95 -2.06
N PHE A 7 -7.58 19.63 -1.98
CA PHE A 7 -6.80 18.77 -2.86
C PHE A 7 -7.44 18.80 -4.27
N ASP A 8 -6.70 19.25 -5.27
CA ASP A 8 -7.17 19.35 -6.65
C ASP A 8 -6.11 18.84 -7.64
N ILE A 9 -6.09 17.53 -7.84
CA ILE A 9 -5.13 16.86 -8.73
C ILE A 9 -5.32 17.23 -10.22
N ALA A 10 -6.45 17.81 -10.59
CA ALA A 10 -6.73 18.26 -11.94
C ALA A 10 -6.19 19.68 -12.22
N ASN A 11 -5.76 20.40 -11.20
CA ASN A 11 -5.21 21.75 -11.31
C ASN A 11 -3.67 21.71 -11.49
N PRO A 12 -3.12 22.09 -12.64
CA PRO A 12 -1.68 22.02 -12.90
C PRO A 12 -0.84 22.81 -11.90
N LYS A 13 -1.32 23.98 -11.46
CA LYS A 13 -0.61 24.81 -10.48
C LYS A 13 -0.61 24.18 -9.10
N PHE A 14 -1.70 23.51 -8.71
CA PHE A 14 -1.74 22.72 -7.48
C PHE A 14 -0.72 21.57 -7.55
N VAL A 15 -0.72 20.82 -8.65
CA VAL A 15 0.19 19.66 -8.86
C VAL A 15 1.66 20.10 -8.81
N GLU A 16 2.01 21.18 -9.51
CA GLU A 16 3.37 21.73 -9.48
C GLU A 16 3.83 22.02 -8.04
N ASN A 17 3.02 22.75 -7.28
CA ASN A 17 3.33 23.13 -5.91
C ASN A 17 3.30 21.93 -4.95
N TYR A 18 2.40 20.97 -5.16
CA TYR A 18 2.31 19.74 -4.39
C TYR A 18 3.62 18.94 -4.43
N PHE A 19 4.21 18.75 -5.59
CA PHE A 19 5.50 18.10 -5.71
C PHE A 19 6.65 18.98 -5.23
N LYS A 20 6.74 20.21 -5.72
CA LYS A 20 7.87 21.10 -5.46
C LYS A 20 8.03 21.47 -3.98
N ILE A 21 6.92 21.67 -3.28
CA ILE A 21 6.95 22.18 -1.89
C ILE A 21 6.96 21.01 -0.87
N ILE A 22 6.22 19.93 -1.17
CA ILE A 22 6.03 18.84 -0.20
C ILE A 22 7.00 17.69 -0.46
N HIS A 23 7.08 17.19 -1.69
CA HIS A 23 7.77 15.94 -2.01
C HIS A 23 9.25 16.10 -2.34
N HIS A 24 9.59 17.05 -3.21
CA HIS A 24 10.96 17.21 -3.67
C HIS A 24 11.96 17.48 -2.55
N PRO A 25 11.67 18.32 -1.53
CA PRO A 25 12.59 18.50 -0.41
C PRO A 25 12.86 17.20 0.36
N MET A 26 11.84 16.39 0.62
CA MET A 26 11.99 15.11 1.31
C MET A 26 12.78 14.09 0.48
N GLU A 27 12.59 14.10 -0.85
CA GLU A 27 13.37 13.26 -1.75
C GLU A 27 14.84 13.70 -1.84
N ASP A 28 15.13 14.97 -1.67
CA ASP A 28 16.50 15.50 -1.57
C ASP A 28 17.16 15.11 -0.25
N GLU A 29 16.38 14.88 0.80
CA GLU A 29 16.81 14.36 2.09
C GLU A 29 16.95 12.82 2.13
N GLY A 30 16.46 12.10 1.10
CA GLY A 30 16.69 10.65 0.97
C GLY A 30 15.44 9.78 0.78
N VAL A 31 14.25 10.34 0.56
CA VAL A 31 13.07 9.54 0.21
C VAL A 31 13.20 9.04 -1.22
N ASP A 32 13.14 7.71 -1.40
CA ASP A 32 13.29 7.07 -2.70
C ASP A 32 11.97 6.90 -3.45
N PHE A 33 10.87 6.61 -2.74
CA PHE A 33 9.54 6.45 -3.32
C PHE A 33 8.45 6.77 -2.29
N TRP A 34 7.21 6.92 -2.76
CA TRP A 34 6.09 7.35 -1.95
C TRP A 34 5.08 6.24 -1.71
N TRP A 35 4.54 6.20 -0.49
CA TRP A 35 3.36 5.41 -0.16
C TRP A 35 2.13 6.31 -0.25
N ILE A 36 1.23 5.98 -1.19
CA ILE A 36 0.06 6.79 -1.53
C ILE A 36 -1.20 6.04 -1.10
N ASP A 37 -2.04 6.68 -0.33
CA ASP A 37 -3.31 6.15 0.13
C ASP A 37 -4.48 7.00 -0.37
N TRP A 38 -5.69 6.83 0.15
CA TRP A 38 -6.95 7.39 -0.34
C TRP A 38 -7.31 8.80 0.18
N GLN A 39 -6.47 9.46 0.94
CA GLN A 39 -6.74 10.74 1.61
C GLN A 39 -7.06 11.92 0.67
N GLN A 40 -6.85 11.80 -0.62
CA GLN A 40 -7.18 12.80 -1.65
C GLN A 40 -8.68 12.89 -1.97
N GLY A 41 -9.53 12.06 -1.32
CA GLY A 41 -10.96 11.97 -1.61
C GLY A 41 -11.28 11.13 -2.84
N THR A 42 -12.57 11.08 -3.19
CA THR A 42 -13.10 10.21 -4.26
C THR A 42 -13.60 10.99 -5.49
N VAL A 43 -13.56 12.33 -5.45
CA VAL A 43 -14.10 13.19 -6.50
C VAL A 43 -13.04 14.18 -6.95
N SER A 44 -12.88 14.34 -8.25
CA SER A 44 -12.04 15.39 -8.87
C SER A 44 -12.89 16.43 -9.59
N ALA A 45 -12.28 17.57 -9.96
CA ALA A 45 -12.91 18.59 -10.79
C ALA A 45 -13.23 18.10 -12.21
N VAL A 46 -12.60 17.02 -12.66
CA VAL A 46 -12.84 16.40 -13.95
C VAL A 46 -13.80 15.22 -13.80
N LYS A 47 -14.97 15.32 -14.42
CA LYS A 47 -16.00 14.26 -14.36
C LYS A 47 -15.45 12.92 -14.83
N GLY A 48 -15.60 11.89 -13.99
CA GLY A 48 -15.18 10.51 -14.29
C GLY A 48 -13.69 10.25 -14.08
N LEU A 49 -12.91 11.25 -13.66
CA LEU A 49 -11.52 11.05 -13.27
C LEU A 49 -11.44 10.70 -11.78
N ASP A 50 -10.95 9.51 -11.47
CA ASP A 50 -10.60 9.12 -10.11
C ASP A 50 -9.32 9.88 -9.68
N PRO A 51 -9.36 10.66 -8.58
CA PRO A 51 -8.19 11.41 -8.12
C PRO A 51 -7.02 10.50 -7.72
N LEU A 52 -7.26 9.32 -7.19
CA LEU A 52 -6.20 8.36 -6.84
C LEU A 52 -5.51 7.81 -8.10
N TRP A 53 -6.27 7.50 -9.14
CA TRP A 53 -5.70 7.05 -10.41
C TRP A 53 -4.77 8.10 -11.02
N MET A 54 -5.22 9.34 -11.04
CA MET A 54 -4.41 10.47 -11.55
C MET A 54 -3.19 10.74 -10.66
N LEU A 55 -3.36 10.65 -9.35
CA LEU A 55 -2.28 10.82 -8.38
C LEU A 55 -1.19 9.77 -8.57
N ASN A 56 -1.57 8.50 -8.78
CA ASN A 56 -0.62 7.43 -9.09
C ASN A 56 0.18 7.72 -10.36
N HIS A 57 -0.48 8.17 -11.41
CA HIS A 57 0.16 8.55 -12.66
C HIS A 57 1.20 9.66 -12.46
N LEU A 58 0.80 10.73 -11.79
CA LEU A 58 1.67 11.89 -11.58
C LEU A 58 2.83 11.59 -10.65
N HIS A 59 2.61 10.85 -9.55
CA HIS A 59 3.70 10.43 -8.66
C HIS A 59 4.69 9.51 -9.35
N TYR A 60 4.21 8.60 -10.18
CA TYR A 60 5.06 7.69 -10.93
C TYR A 60 5.97 8.44 -11.89
N LEU A 61 5.40 9.38 -12.68
CA LEU A 61 6.17 10.20 -13.62
C LEU A 61 7.13 11.17 -12.89
N ASP A 62 6.68 11.81 -11.81
CA ASP A 62 7.54 12.71 -11.03
C ASP A 62 8.71 11.97 -10.39
N ASN A 63 8.50 10.73 -9.92
CA ASN A 63 9.55 9.91 -9.34
C ASN A 63 10.68 9.56 -10.33
N GLU A 64 10.40 9.58 -11.65
CA GLU A 64 11.39 9.36 -12.71
C GLU A 64 12.28 10.58 -12.96
N ARG A 65 11.91 11.78 -12.51
CA ARG A 65 12.60 13.05 -12.86
C ARG A 65 14.11 13.07 -12.59
N LYS A 66 14.60 12.27 -11.65
CA LYS A 66 16.04 12.12 -11.33
C LYS A 66 16.74 11.04 -12.18
N GLY A 67 16.10 10.52 -13.25
CA GLY A 67 16.66 9.50 -14.13
C GLY A 67 16.68 8.09 -13.54
N LYS A 68 15.97 7.85 -12.44
CA LYS A 68 15.82 6.52 -11.84
C LYS A 68 14.57 5.81 -12.36
N ARG A 69 14.55 4.49 -12.26
CA ARG A 69 13.34 3.72 -12.51
C ARG A 69 12.26 4.09 -11.49
N PRO A 70 11.10 4.58 -11.92
CA PRO A 70 10.08 5.04 -10.98
C PRO A 70 9.44 3.88 -10.22
N LEU A 71 9.10 4.16 -8.96
CA LEU A 71 8.41 3.24 -8.06
C LEU A 71 7.47 4.03 -7.16
N ILE A 72 6.28 3.49 -6.94
CA ILE A 72 5.34 3.94 -5.92
C ILE A 72 4.72 2.74 -5.20
N LEU A 73 4.30 2.92 -3.96
CA LEU A 73 3.42 1.99 -3.26
C LEU A 73 2.08 2.68 -3.09
N SER A 74 1.06 2.23 -3.82
CA SER A 74 -0.23 2.92 -3.81
C SER A 74 -1.40 1.97 -3.66
N ARG A 75 -2.44 2.43 -2.97
CA ARG A 75 -3.74 1.77 -2.97
C ARG A 75 -4.21 1.58 -4.42
N TYR A 76 -4.89 0.48 -4.70
CA TYR A 76 -5.43 0.20 -6.03
C TYR A 76 -6.42 1.30 -6.46
N SER A 77 -6.41 1.65 -7.72
CA SER A 77 -7.28 2.68 -8.30
C SER A 77 -8.04 2.20 -9.54
N GLY A 78 -8.31 0.91 -9.62
CA GLY A 78 -9.07 0.30 -10.71
C GLY A 78 -8.23 -0.11 -11.93
N ALA A 79 -8.89 -0.26 -13.07
CA ALA A 79 -8.28 -0.73 -14.30
C ALA A 79 -7.15 0.23 -14.76
N GLY A 80 -6.01 -0.35 -15.10
CA GLY A 80 -4.83 0.41 -15.52
C GLY A 80 -3.87 0.77 -14.38
N ALA A 81 -4.24 0.61 -13.10
CA ALA A 81 -3.38 0.91 -11.95
C ALA A 81 -2.10 0.03 -11.89
N HIS A 82 -2.13 -1.16 -12.51
CA HIS A 82 -0.96 -2.04 -12.63
C HIS A 82 0.23 -1.40 -13.36
N ARG A 83 0.03 -0.29 -14.08
CA ARG A 83 1.10 0.50 -14.71
C ARG A 83 2.00 1.19 -13.69
N TYR A 84 1.52 1.36 -12.48
CA TYR A 84 2.17 2.14 -11.43
C TYR A 84 2.44 1.24 -10.21
N PRO A 85 3.47 0.36 -10.29
CA PRO A 85 3.77 -0.53 -9.19
C PRO A 85 4.34 0.25 -7.99
N ILE A 86 4.03 -0.18 -6.80
CA ILE A 86 3.40 -1.40 -6.32
C ILE A 86 1.97 -1.08 -5.86
N GLY A 87 1.03 -2.02 -6.05
CA GLY A 87 -0.33 -1.86 -5.52
C GLY A 87 -0.54 -2.53 -4.15
N PHE A 88 -1.51 -2.04 -3.39
CA PHE A 88 -2.02 -2.69 -2.18
C PHE A 88 -3.52 -2.44 -1.99
N SER A 89 -4.22 -3.32 -1.28
CA SER A 89 -5.66 -3.15 -0.98
C SER A 89 -5.90 -2.23 0.21
N GLY A 90 -5.12 -2.41 1.26
CA GLY A 90 -5.28 -1.73 2.54
C GLY A 90 -6.53 -2.14 3.33
N ASP A 91 -6.51 -1.87 4.63
CA ASP A 91 -7.64 -2.04 5.55
C ASP A 91 -8.23 -3.47 5.58
N THR A 92 -7.39 -4.48 5.37
CA THR A 92 -7.80 -5.87 5.36
C THR A 92 -8.17 -6.34 6.76
N ILE A 93 -9.34 -6.96 6.92
CA ILE A 93 -9.80 -7.49 8.20
C ILE A 93 -8.99 -8.73 8.59
N MET A 94 -8.62 -8.86 9.86
CA MET A 94 -7.95 -10.05 10.40
C MET A 94 -8.95 -11.21 10.52
N SER A 95 -9.03 -12.04 9.48
CA SER A 95 -9.88 -13.23 9.43
C SER A 95 -9.35 -14.27 8.46
N TRP A 96 -9.76 -15.52 8.67
CA TRP A 96 -9.45 -16.60 7.74
C TRP A 96 -10.05 -16.36 6.35
N ASP A 97 -11.27 -15.82 6.27
CA ASP A 97 -11.91 -15.48 4.99
C ASP A 97 -11.08 -14.47 4.20
N SER A 98 -10.49 -13.49 4.90
CA SER A 98 -9.60 -12.52 4.26
C SER A 98 -8.32 -13.18 3.75
N LEU A 99 -7.72 -14.12 4.49
CA LEU A 99 -6.56 -14.87 4.04
C LEU A 99 -6.89 -15.76 2.85
N ASP A 100 -7.99 -16.50 2.90
CA ASP A 100 -8.43 -17.39 1.81
C ASP A 100 -8.64 -16.65 0.49
N PHE A 101 -9.08 -15.39 0.56
CA PHE A 101 -9.22 -14.54 -0.61
C PHE A 101 -7.88 -14.13 -1.25
N GLN A 102 -6.80 -14.03 -0.49
CA GLN A 102 -5.53 -13.50 -1.02
C GLN A 102 -4.92 -14.33 -2.16
N PRO A 103 -4.83 -15.67 -2.10
CA PRO A 103 -4.35 -16.48 -3.23
C PRO A 103 -5.24 -16.34 -4.47
N TYR A 104 -6.56 -16.36 -4.30
CA TYR A 104 -7.51 -16.16 -5.38
C TYR A 104 -7.34 -14.80 -6.05
N PHE A 105 -7.29 -13.73 -5.26
CA PHE A 105 -7.05 -12.38 -5.76
C PHE A 105 -5.71 -12.28 -6.51
N THR A 106 -4.63 -12.80 -5.93
CA THR A 106 -3.29 -12.73 -6.51
C THR A 106 -3.21 -13.40 -7.89
N ALA A 107 -3.82 -14.57 -8.03
CA ALA A 107 -3.88 -15.28 -9.30
C ALA A 107 -4.64 -14.46 -10.36
N ASN A 108 -5.79 -13.90 -10.01
CA ASN A 108 -6.60 -13.09 -10.93
C ASN A 108 -5.94 -11.76 -11.29
N ALA A 109 -5.35 -11.07 -10.32
CA ALA A 109 -4.62 -9.82 -10.55
C ALA A 109 -3.41 -10.03 -11.47
N SER A 110 -2.70 -11.14 -11.32
CA SER A 110 -1.56 -11.49 -12.16
C SER A 110 -1.96 -11.69 -13.62
N ASN A 111 -3.16 -12.20 -13.91
CA ASN A 111 -3.68 -12.38 -15.27
C ASN A 111 -3.86 -11.07 -16.04
N ILE A 112 -4.01 -9.94 -15.34
CA ILE A 112 -4.12 -8.61 -15.95
C ILE A 112 -2.83 -7.79 -15.80
N GLY A 113 -1.71 -8.43 -15.40
CA GLY A 113 -0.42 -7.78 -15.21
C GLY A 113 -0.25 -7.06 -13.86
N TYR A 114 -1.19 -7.18 -12.94
CA TYR A 114 -1.10 -6.57 -11.61
C TYR A 114 -0.43 -7.54 -10.60
N SER A 115 0.80 -7.94 -10.92
CA SER A 115 1.55 -8.94 -10.17
C SER A 115 2.40 -8.36 -9.04
N TRP A 116 2.74 -7.06 -9.08
CA TRP A 116 3.48 -6.39 -8.01
C TRP A 116 2.50 -5.91 -6.93
N TRP A 117 2.19 -6.83 -6.03
CA TRP A 117 1.20 -6.61 -5.00
C TRP A 117 1.78 -6.75 -3.60
N SER A 118 1.40 -5.82 -2.72
CA SER A 118 1.73 -5.83 -1.29
C SER A 118 0.48 -6.16 -0.49
N HIS A 119 0.44 -7.33 0.10
CA HIS A 119 -0.63 -7.71 1.00
C HIS A 119 -0.50 -7.01 2.36
N ASP A 120 -1.62 -6.81 3.05
CA ASP A 120 -1.64 -6.51 4.48
C ASP A 120 -1.44 -7.82 5.25
N ILE A 121 -0.20 -8.30 5.32
CA ILE A 121 0.13 -9.60 5.89
C ILE A 121 -0.26 -9.63 7.37
N GLY A 122 -1.14 -10.58 7.71
CA GLY A 122 -1.74 -10.71 9.03
C GLY A 122 -3.03 -9.90 9.23
N GLY A 123 -3.46 -9.11 8.24
CA GLY A 123 -4.61 -8.21 8.31
C GLY A 123 -4.30 -6.89 9.01
N HIS A 124 -4.92 -5.82 8.55
CA HIS A 124 -4.65 -4.46 9.04
C HIS A 124 -5.42 -4.10 10.32
N MET A 125 -6.70 -4.45 10.38
CA MET A 125 -7.62 -3.96 11.43
C MET A 125 -8.78 -4.91 11.67
N SER A 126 -9.53 -4.66 12.74
CA SER A 126 -10.74 -5.43 13.09
C SER A 126 -10.50 -6.95 13.16
N GLY A 127 -11.55 -7.75 13.16
CA GLY A 127 -11.43 -9.19 13.25
C GLY A 127 -10.95 -9.68 14.62
N TYR A 128 -10.09 -10.67 14.65
CA TYR A 128 -9.62 -11.27 15.90
C TYR A 128 -8.16 -11.72 15.79
N ARG A 129 -7.47 -11.70 16.93
CA ARG A 129 -6.11 -12.21 17.01
C ARG A 129 -6.13 -13.72 17.03
N ASP A 130 -5.36 -14.32 16.13
CA ASP A 130 -5.17 -15.74 16.00
C ASP A 130 -3.74 -16.00 15.53
N ASP A 131 -2.99 -16.75 16.33
CA ASP A 131 -1.57 -17.02 16.09
C ASP A 131 -1.38 -17.93 14.87
N GLU A 132 -2.28 -18.90 14.65
CA GLU A 132 -2.21 -19.74 13.46
C GLU A 132 -2.54 -18.94 12.20
N LEU A 133 -3.60 -18.12 12.19
CA LEU A 133 -3.94 -17.24 11.10
C LEU A 133 -2.74 -16.36 10.73
N SER A 134 -2.13 -15.72 11.71
CA SER A 134 -0.96 -14.85 11.51
C SER A 134 0.23 -15.61 10.94
N THR A 135 0.48 -16.83 11.43
CA THR A 135 1.52 -17.71 10.89
C THR A 135 1.26 -18.06 9.43
N ARG A 136 0.04 -18.49 9.08
CA ARG A 136 -0.31 -18.87 7.71
C ARG A 136 -0.27 -17.68 6.76
N TRP A 137 -0.69 -16.53 7.24
CA TRP A 137 -0.63 -15.29 6.42
C TRP A 137 0.82 -14.88 6.16
N LEU A 138 1.70 -14.99 7.15
CA LEU A 138 3.12 -14.74 6.93
C LEU A 138 3.71 -15.74 5.92
N GLN A 139 3.41 -17.03 6.05
CA GLN A 139 3.87 -18.07 5.12
C GLN A 139 3.42 -17.78 3.68
N PHE A 140 2.19 -17.32 3.49
CA PHE A 140 1.73 -16.82 2.19
C PHE A 140 2.48 -15.54 1.78
N GLY A 141 2.69 -14.62 2.72
CA GLY A 141 3.30 -13.32 2.49
C GLY A 141 4.75 -13.38 2.03
N VAL A 142 5.55 -14.33 2.50
CA VAL A 142 6.96 -14.45 2.08
C VAL A 142 7.14 -14.87 0.62
N PHE A 143 6.09 -15.40 -0.01
CA PHE A 143 6.06 -15.66 -1.45
C PHE A 143 5.48 -14.50 -2.26
N SER A 144 5.07 -13.43 -1.59
CA SER A 144 4.53 -12.22 -2.25
C SER A 144 5.68 -11.33 -2.71
N PRO A 145 5.51 -10.56 -3.80
CA PRO A 145 6.55 -9.63 -4.30
C PRO A 145 7.01 -8.62 -3.26
N VAL A 146 6.12 -8.22 -2.34
CA VAL A 146 6.43 -7.33 -1.22
C VAL A 146 5.95 -7.95 0.08
N ASN A 147 6.90 -8.36 0.91
CA ASN A 147 6.62 -8.86 2.25
C ASN A 147 6.49 -7.68 3.22
N ARG A 148 5.26 -7.32 3.57
CA ARG A 148 4.96 -6.20 4.45
C ARG A 148 3.99 -6.64 5.55
N LEU A 149 4.50 -6.78 6.77
CA LEU A 149 3.66 -6.89 7.96
C LEU A 149 3.00 -5.54 8.21
N HIS A 150 1.68 -5.52 8.26
CA HIS A 150 0.92 -4.28 8.37
C HIS A 150 -0.16 -4.36 9.43
N SER A 151 -0.32 -3.25 10.17
CA SER A 151 -1.35 -3.16 11.21
C SER A 151 -1.77 -1.72 11.47
N SER A 152 -2.97 -1.52 12.00
CA SER A 152 -3.33 -0.28 12.66
C SER A 152 -2.56 -0.13 13.98
N ASN A 153 -2.70 1.02 14.64
CA ASN A 153 -1.96 1.36 15.86
C ASN A 153 -2.54 0.79 17.18
N THR A 154 -3.37 -0.26 17.09
CA THR A 154 -3.96 -0.90 18.26
C THR A 154 -3.18 -2.15 18.65
N ASP A 155 -2.98 -2.38 19.95
CA ASP A 155 -2.10 -3.45 20.46
C ASP A 155 -2.48 -4.86 19.97
N TYR A 156 -3.79 -5.16 19.91
CA TYR A 156 -4.23 -6.52 19.53
C TYR A 156 -3.97 -6.87 18.06
N VAL A 157 -3.70 -5.87 17.19
CA VAL A 157 -3.39 -6.10 15.76
C VAL A 157 -1.89 -6.07 15.47
N ARG A 158 -1.03 -5.96 16.47
CA ARG A 158 0.43 -5.94 16.31
C ARG A 158 0.93 -7.19 15.59
N LYS A 159 1.91 -7.02 14.69
CA LYS A 159 2.42 -8.06 13.80
C LYS A 159 3.90 -8.40 14.02
N GLU A 160 4.57 -7.71 14.92
CA GLU A 160 5.96 -8.01 15.23
C GLU A 160 6.06 -9.43 15.82
N PRO A 161 7.00 -10.27 15.36
CA PRO A 161 7.09 -11.68 15.78
C PRO A 161 7.10 -11.88 17.30
N TRP A 162 7.75 -11.00 18.04
CA TRP A 162 7.83 -11.05 19.53
C TRP A 162 6.52 -10.70 20.25
N CYS A 163 5.46 -10.35 19.52
CA CYS A 163 4.14 -10.12 20.10
C CYS A 163 3.27 -11.37 20.13
N TYR A 164 3.76 -12.49 19.62
CA TYR A 164 3.07 -13.77 19.54
C TYR A 164 3.60 -14.77 20.57
N GLU A 165 2.91 -15.90 20.72
CA GLU A 165 3.40 -17.01 21.54
C GLU A 165 4.74 -17.53 20.99
N GLU A 166 5.57 -18.10 21.87
CA GLU A 166 6.94 -18.56 21.56
C GLU A 166 7.01 -19.46 20.32
N LYS A 167 6.05 -20.36 20.16
CA LYS A 167 5.98 -21.25 18.99
C LYS A 167 5.78 -20.48 17.69
N THR A 168 4.83 -19.56 17.69
CA THR A 168 4.50 -18.70 16.55
C THR A 168 5.66 -17.75 16.23
N GLU A 169 6.24 -17.13 17.24
CA GLU A 169 7.44 -16.31 17.10
C GLU A 169 8.60 -17.09 16.45
N GLY A 170 8.84 -18.33 16.90
CA GLY A 170 9.87 -19.20 16.35
C GLY A 170 9.66 -19.48 14.85
N ILE A 171 8.44 -19.85 14.47
CA ILE A 171 8.08 -20.09 13.07
C ILE A 171 8.23 -18.82 12.25
N MET A 172 7.73 -17.69 12.73
CA MET A 172 7.84 -16.39 12.01
C MET A 172 9.30 -16.00 11.79
N LYS A 173 10.16 -16.17 12.78
CA LYS A 173 11.61 -15.92 12.67
C LYS A 173 12.29 -16.80 11.63
N GLU A 174 11.88 -18.06 11.54
CA GLU A 174 12.41 -18.99 10.54
C GLU A 174 12.02 -18.56 9.11
N TRP A 175 10.77 -18.16 8.90
CA TRP A 175 10.27 -17.75 7.59
C TRP A 175 10.74 -16.36 7.13
N LEU A 176 11.18 -15.51 8.05
CA LEU A 176 11.72 -14.17 7.74
C LEU A 176 13.25 -14.15 7.50
N ARG A 177 13.93 -15.27 7.62
CA ARG A 177 15.37 -15.42 7.33
C ARG A 177 15.65 -15.67 5.86
#